data_677df3bdc1bfa4d697653198ea4a7668
#
_entry.id   677df3bdc1bfa4d697653198ea4a7668
#
_cell.length_a   1.000
_cell.length_b   1.000
_cell.length_c   1.000
_cell.angle_alpha   90.00
_cell.angle_beta   90.00
_cell.angle_gamma   90.00
#
_symmetry.space_group_name_H-M   'P 1'
#
loop_
_entity.id
_entity.type
_entity.pdbx_description
1 polymer ?
#
loop_
_entity_poly.entity_id
_entity_poly.type
_entity_poly.pdbx_seq_one_letter_code
_entity_poly.pdbx_strand_id
1 'polypeptide(L)'
;LSQIKFPDTQEQPIPAEPRKDSTMKTLILIDGHSLAYRMHFALERTGMRNAEGTPTWAVYGFFNALFSLLKKINPDAIAVSFDVGRITFRNDLYPEYKAHRDSMPEEMREQMGLIRKAVELLGIPIYEKPGFEADDVIGTLACKAAHEGFWVQILTGDQDAFQLVDDLDPNNPAKAHAGKIEVLIPPRMPREEMKTYDRQAVFEKWGIYPEQVIDFKGLKGDTSDNIPGVPGVGDKTAVKFLTEYKTLEGLYEHIDELPKNKMREKLETYKEQAFLSKQLATIDRDVSLDVTWEDCHLEIPDFDALMAFLEHLEFKSIIKQAPSLLAPFSAKAAQLRQGGVESSLETELSGDLGEEAEGTVAVQGKLLAASEPLK
;
A
#
# COMPACT_ATOMS: atom_id res chain seq x y z
N LEU A 1 44.84 -11.95 -20.65
CA LEU A 1 44.59 -10.73 -19.89
C LEU A 1 44.25 -9.59 -20.86
N SER A 2 43.01 -9.49 -21.28
CA SER A 2 42.51 -8.36 -22.07
C SER A 2 41.33 -7.76 -21.32
N GLN A 3 41.51 -6.50 -20.95
CA GLN A 3 40.54 -5.67 -20.26
C GLN A 3 39.36 -5.38 -21.22
N ILE A 4 38.16 -5.82 -20.86
CA ILE A 4 36.91 -5.38 -21.51
C ILE A 4 36.54 -4.07 -20.83
N LYS A 5 36.63 -2.95 -21.54
CA LYS A 5 36.09 -1.65 -21.14
C LYS A 5 34.59 -1.63 -21.46
N PHE A 6 33.78 -1.41 -20.43
CA PHE A 6 32.36 -1.03 -20.61
C PHE A 6 32.31 0.47 -20.96
N PRO A 7 31.43 0.89 -21.88
CA PRO A 7 31.24 2.31 -22.15
C PRO A 7 30.48 2.97 -21.00
N ASP A 8 31.03 4.10 -20.53
CA ASP A 8 30.42 5.03 -19.59
C ASP A 8 29.25 5.74 -20.28
N THR A 9 28.03 5.25 -20.14
CA THR A 9 26.82 6.00 -20.46
C THR A 9 26.26 6.58 -19.16
N GLN A 10 26.57 7.84 -18.94
CA GLN A 10 25.84 8.68 -17.98
C GLN A 10 24.43 8.93 -18.58
N GLU A 11 23.48 8.05 -18.29
CA GLU A 11 22.07 8.36 -18.46
C GLU A 11 21.64 9.24 -17.28
N GLN A 12 21.29 10.49 -17.60
CA GLN A 12 20.62 11.38 -16.68
C GLN A 12 19.25 10.80 -16.33
N PRO A 13 18.81 10.84 -15.05
CA PRO A 13 17.48 10.38 -14.69
C PRO A 13 16.44 11.26 -15.38
N ILE A 14 15.66 10.66 -16.26
CA ILE A 14 14.49 11.28 -16.88
C ILE A 14 13.50 11.57 -15.74
N PRO A 15 13.05 12.82 -15.54
CA PRO A 15 12.00 13.11 -14.60
C PRO A 15 10.75 12.33 -15.03
N ALA A 16 10.22 11.50 -14.13
CA ALA A 16 8.96 10.81 -14.35
C ALA A 16 7.83 11.84 -14.43
N GLU A 17 7.47 12.26 -15.63
CA GLU A 17 6.21 12.97 -15.86
C GLU A 17 5.06 12.02 -15.53
N PRO A 18 3.99 12.49 -14.86
CA PRO A 18 2.81 11.68 -14.62
C PRO A 18 2.21 11.34 -16.01
N ARG A 19 2.36 10.08 -16.43
CA ARG A 19 1.70 9.57 -17.62
C ARG A 19 0.20 9.55 -17.36
N LYS A 20 -0.49 10.62 -17.71
CA LYS A 20 -1.92 10.58 -17.98
C LYS A 20 -2.10 9.78 -19.27
N ASP A 21 -2.26 8.48 -19.13
CA ASP A 21 -2.93 7.71 -20.15
C ASP A 21 -4.42 8.04 -20.04
N SER A 22 -4.85 9.04 -20.82
CA SER A 22 -6.10 9.81 -20.63
C SER A 22 -7.36 9.01 -21.00
N THR A 23 -7.28 7.71 -21.14
CA THR A 23 -8.39 6.86 -21.60
C THR A 23 -8.88 5.84 -20.57
N MET A 24 -8.07 5.45 -19.58
CA MET A 24 -8.48 4.48 -18.57
C MET A 24 -8.99 5.14 -17.28
N LYS A 25 -10.12 4.64 -16.78
CA LYS A 25 -10.60 5.00 -15.43
C LYS A 25 -9.66 4.46 -14.37
N THR A 26 -9.38 5.24 -13.35
CA THR A 26 -8.50 4.85 -12.23
C THR A 26 -9.32 4.42 -11.03
N LEU A 27 -9.05 3.20 -10.53
CA LEU A 27 -9.59 2.67 -9.28
C LEU A 27 -8.49 2.57 -8.23
N ILE A 28 -8.73 3.13 -7.04
CA ILE A 28 -7.88 2.94 -5.87
C ILE A 28 -8.50 1.88 -4.96
N LEU A 29 -7.74 0.85 -4.62
CA LEU A 29 -8.09 -0.13 -3.59
C LEU A 29 -7.16 0.04 -2.40
N ILE A 30 -7.70 0.22 -1.22
CA ILE A 30 -6.93 0.45 0.01
C ILE A 30 -7.05 -0.75 0.94
N ASP A 31 -5.91 -1.30 1.32
CA ASP A 31 -5.81 -2.21 2.45
C ASP A 31 -5.84 -1.38 3.74
N GLY A 32 -7.03 -1.37 4.35
CA GLY A 32 -7.30 -0.52 5.51
C GLY A 32 -6.50 -0.93 6.75
N HIS A 33 -6.32 -2.25 6.99
CA HIS A 33 -5.52 -2.73 8.11
C HIS A 33 -4.04 -2.45 7.92
N SER A 34 -3.49 -2.83 6.78
CA SER A 34 -2.07 -2.62 6.47
C SER A 34 -1.69 -1.14 6.52
N LEU A 35 -2.51 -0.26 5.93
CA LEU A 35 -2.29 1.19 5.98
C LEU A 35 -2.37 1.72 7.42
N ALA A 36 -3.39 1.32 8.18
CA ALA A 36 -3.57 1.75 9.56
C ALA A 36 -2.42 1.31 10.48
N TYR A 37 -1.99 0.05 10.40
CA TYR A 37 -0.82 -0.45 11.14
C TYR A 37 0.46 0.29 10.74
N ARG A 38 0.66 0.52 9.46
CA ARG A 38 1.81 1.26 8.98
C ARG A 38 1.86 2.68 9.54
N MET A 39 0.74 3.37 9.56
CA MET A 39 0.64 4.72 10.15
C MET A 39 0.76 4.69 11.67
N HIS A 40 0.23 3.66 12.32
CA HIS A 40 0.40 3.46 13.76
C HIS A 40 1.89 3.42 14.14
N PHE A 41 2.66 2.50 13.58
CA PHE A 41 4.09 2.37 13.90
C PHE A 41 4.95 3.55 13.43
N ALA A 42 4.55 4.23 12.34
CA ALA A 42 5.27 5.41 11.87
C ALA A 42 5.12 6.62 12.79
N LEU A 43 3.97 6.76 13.45
CA LEU A 43 3.60 7.96 14.21
C LEU A 43 3.37 7.71 15.71
N GLU A 44 3.42 6.49 16.21
CA GLU A 44 3.22 6.12 17.62
C GLU A 44 4.06 6.98 18.57
N ARG A 45 5.32 7.25 18.22
CA ARG A 45 6.22 8.07 19.04
C ARG A 45 5.78 9.52 19.18
N THR A 46 4.84 10.00 18.36
CA THR A 46 4.29 11.35 18.52
C THR A 46 3.40 11.47 19.75
N GLY A 47 2.81 10.35 20.18
CA GLY A 47 1.86 10.32 21.28
C GLY A 47 0.61 11.18 21.07
N MET A 48 0.28 11.48 19.80
CA MET A 48 -0.81 12.39 19.44
C MET A 48 -2.16 11.91 20.00
N ARG A 49 -2.83 12.79 20.73
CA ARG A 49 -4.16 12.54 21.31
C ARG A 49 -5.01 13.79 21.17
N ASN A 50 -6.33 13.62 21.12
CA ASN A 50 -7.25 14.74 21.24
C ASN A 50 -7.39 15.20 22.72
N ALA A 51 -8.18 16.23 22.98
CA ALA A 51 -8.39 16.79 24.33
C ALA A 51 -9.02 15.79 25.32
N GLU A 52 -9.72 14.77 24.82
CA GLU A 52 -10.31 13.69 25.63
C GLU A 52 -9.31 12.58 25.99
N GLY A 53 -8.09 12.64 25.43
CA GLY A 53 -7.05 11.65 25.63
C GLY A 53 -7.10 10.48 24.67
N THR A 54 -8.01 10.47 23.69
CA THR A 54 -8.12 9.44 22.67
C THR A 54 -6.90 9.45 21.75
N PRO A 55 -6.23 8.30 21.50
CA PRO A 55 -5.10 8.21 20.59
C PRO A 55 -5.56 8.47 19.15
N THR A 56 -4.82 9.31 18.41
CA THR A 56 -5.24 9.77 17.08
C THR A 56 -4.17 9.71 16.01
N TRP A 57 -2.95 9.28 16.34
CA TRP A 57 -1.80 9.31 15.40
C TRP A 57 -1.96 8.42 14.17
N ALA A 58 -2.54 7.21 14.31
CA ALA A 58 -2.77 6.33 13.16
C ALA A 58 -3.87 6.88 12.26
N VAL A 59 -4.94 7.45 12.86
CA VAL A 59 -6.02 8.12 12.13
C VAL A 59 -5.49 9.31 11.34
N TYR A 60 -4.66 10.13 11.99
CA TYR A 60 -4.00 11.28 11.35
C TYR A 60 -3.12 10.85 10.17
N GLY A 61 -2.33 9.79 10.37
CA GLY A 61 -1.50 9.22 9.31
C GLY A 61 -2.32 8.67 8.14
N PHE A 62 -3.42 7.99 8.44
CA PHE A 62 -4.35 7.46 7.45
C PHE A 62 -4.93 8.59 6.56
N PHE A 63 -5.44 9.65 7.16
CA PHE A 63 -5.93 10.81 6.42
C PHE A 63 -4.85 11.46 5.56
N ASN A 64 -3.63 11.63 6.09
CA ASN A 64 -2.53 12.21 5.31
C ASN A 64 -2.16 11.34 4.12
N ALA A 65 -2.11 10.01 4.28
CA ALA A 65 -1.84 9.09 3.18
C ALA A 65 -2.94 9.16 2.12
N LEU A 66 -4.20 9.15 2.53
CA LEU A 66 -5.36 9.26 1.65
C LEU A 66 -5.37 10.61 0.90
N PHE A 67 -5.18 11.73 1.61
CA PHE A 67 -5.16 13.07 1.01
C PHE A 67 -3.98 13.24 0.02
N SER A 68 -2.81 12.69 0.36
CA SER A 68 -1.68 12.66 -0.57
C SER A 68 -1.99 11.87 -1.83
N LEU A 69 -2.67 10.74 -1.68
CA LEU A 69 -3.12 9.91 -2.78
C LEU A 69 -4.13 10.65 -3.68
N LEU A 70 -5.20 11.19 -3.10
CA LEU A 70 -6.22 11.93 -3.83
C LEU A 70 -5.62 13.12 -4.59
N LYS A 71 -4.69 13.86 -3.96
CA LYS A 71 -3.99 14.97 -4.60
C LYS A 71 -3.14 14.55 -5.79
N LYS A 72 -2.48 13.37 -5.70
CA LYS A 72 -1.56 12.88 -6.74
C LYS A 72 -2.29 12.22 -7.90
N ILE A 73 -3.36 11.46 -7.62
CA ILE A 73 -3.98 10.56 -8.59
C ILE A 73 -5.31 11.08 -9.11
N ASN A 74 -6.13 11.73 -8.25
CA ASN A 74 -7.51 12.14 -8.58
C ASN A 74 -8.30 10.96 -9.20
N PRO A 75 -8.59 9.90 -8.43
CA PRO A 75 -9.18 8.67 -8.95
C PRO A 75 -10.64 8.83 -9.36
N ASP A 76 -11.09 8.00 -10.31
CA ASP A 76 -12.49 7.89 -10.69
C ASP A 76 -13.31 7.06 -9.69
N ALA A 77 -12.65 6.11 -9.02
CA ALA A 77 -13.26 5.22 -8.05
C ALA A 77 -12.28 4.87 -6.93
N ILE A 78 -12.81 4.59 -5.73
CA ILE A 78 -12.03 4.22 -4.55
C ILE A 78 -12.83 3.25 -3.67
N ALA A 79 -12.17 2.25 -3.10
CA ALA A 79 -12.74 1.36 -2.11
C ALA A 79 -11.70 0.95 -1.07
N VAL A 80 -12.17 0.54 0.10
CA VAL A 80 -11.32 0.06 1.21
C VAL A 80 -11.72 -1.35 1.55
N SER A 81 -10.76 -2.21 1.88
CA SER A 81 -11.00 -3.51 2.49
C SER A 81 -10.40 -3.58 3.88
N PHE A 82 -11.11 -4.25 4.79
CA PHE A 82 -10.62 -4.58 6.13
C PHE A 82 -10.76 -6.08 6.38
N ASP A 83 -9.90 -6.65 7.22
CA ASP A 83 -10.07 -8.02 7.68
C ASP A 83 -11.27 -8.16 8.62
N VAL A 84 -12.04 -9.22 8.45
CA VAL A 84 -13.17 -9.58 9.30
C VAL A 84 -12.81 -10.79 10.16
N GLY A 85 -12.12 -10.56 11.26
CA GLY A 85 -11.71 -11.63 12.16
C GLY A 85 -10.31 -12.19 11.85
N ARG A 86 -9.94 -13.23 12.60
CA ARG A 86 -8.58 -13.81 12.55
C ARG A 86 -8.51 -15.15 11.82
N ILE A 87 -9.66 -15.83 11.70
CA ILE A 87 -9.73 -17.18 11.14
C ILE A 87 -10.20 -17.08 9.70
N THR A 88 -9.42 -17.64 8.80
CA THR A 88 -9.70 -17.70 7.37
C THR A 88 -9.55 -19.14 6.88
N PHE A 89 -9.90 -19.42 5.63
CA PHE A 89 -9.71 -20.74 5.01
C PHE A 89 -8.25 -21.25 5.09
N ARG A 90 -7.27 -20.33 5.24
CA ARG A 90 -5.85 -20.71 5.41
C ARG A 90 -5.59 -21.42 6.73
N ASN A 91 -6.36 -21.14 7.78
CA ASN A 91 -6.25 -21.84 9.05
C ASN A 91 -6.81 -23.26 8.98
N ASP A 92 -7.75 -23.54 8.08
CA ASP A 92 -8.24 -24.89 7.79
C ASP A 92 -7.16 -25.72 7.08
N LEU A 93 -6.36 -25.09 6.22
CA LEU A 93 -5.23 -25.72 5.53
C LEU A 93 -4.00 -25.91 6.44
N TYR A 94 -3.73 -24.91 7.27
CA TYR A 94 -2.58 -24.88 8.16
C TYR A 94 -2.92 -24.13 9.46
N PRO A 95 -3.27 -24.84 10.54
CA PRO A 95 -3.70 -24.23 11.81
C PRO A 95 -2.69 -23.25 12.43
N GLU A 96 -1.41 -23.41 12.11
CA GLU A 96 -0.34 -22.55 12.61
C GLU A 96 -0.18 -21.25 11.79
N TYR A 97 -0.94 -21.08 10.71
CA TYR A 97 -0.92 -19.84 9.90
C TYR A 97 -1.23 -18.61 10.76
N LYS A 98 -0.32 -17.65 10.78
CA LYS A 98 -0.38 -16.41 11.59
C LYS A 98 -0.59 -16.63 13.11
N ALA A 99 -0.40 -17.88 13.63
CA ALA A 99 -0.70 -18.21 15.02
C ALA A 99 0.17 -17.46 16.05
N HIS A 100 1.37 -17.03 15.65
CA HIS A 100 2.30 -16.30 16.53
C HIS A 100 2.08 -14.76 16.51
N ARG A 101 1.13 -14.26 15.69
CA ARG A 101 0.83 -12.84 15.67
C ARG A 101 0.17 -12.41 16.98
N ASP A 102 0.73 -11.39 17.61
CA ASP A 102 0.18 -10.77 18.80
C ASP A 102 -1.24 -10.21 18.57
N SER A 103 -1.97 -10.01 19.65
CA SER A 103 -3.24 -9.29 19.59
C SER A 103 -2.99 -7.83 19.25
N MET A 104 -3.93 -7.22 18.52
CA MET A 104 -3.90 -5.79 18.23
C MET A 104 -3.79 -4.99 19.53
N PRO A 105 -2.82 -4.07 19.66
CA PRO A 105 -2.72 -3.17 20.81
C PRO A 105 -4.03 -2.39 21.05
N GLU A 106 -4.37 -2.12 22.31
CA GLU A 106 -5.64 -1.43 22.64
C GLU A 106 -5.75 -0.07 21.96
N GLU A 107 -4.69 0.74 22.01
CA GLU A 107 -4.64 2.04 21.34
C GLU A 107 -4.82 1.95 19.82
N MET A 108 -4.38 0.85 19.21
CA MET A 108 -4.59 0.62 17.79
C MET A 108 -6.04 0.21 17.51
N ARG A 109 -6.64 -0.60 18.37
CA ARG A 109 -8.04 -1.03 18.24
C ARG A 109 -9.01 0.16 18.30
N GLU A 110 -8.76 1.10 19.22
CA GLU A 110 -9.53 2.34 19.33
C GLU A 110 -9.42 3.16 18.04
N GLN A 111 -8.20 3.32 17.51
CA GLN A 111 -7.96 4.06 16.30
C GLN A 111 -8.52 3.37 15.03
N MET A 112 -8.59 2.04 15.00
CA MET A 112 -9.25 1.30 13.90
C MET A 112 -10.73 1.67 13.77
N GLY A 113 -11.44 1.81 14.92
CA GLY A 113 -12.83 2.28 14.92
C GLY A 113 -12.98 3.69 14.34
N LEU A 114 -12.04 4.58 14.69
CA LEU A 114 -12.02 5.95 14.15
C LEU A 114 -11.66 5.98 12.65
N ILE A 115 -10.73 5.15 12.19
CA ILE A 115 -10.38 5.03 10.76
C ILE A 115 -11.59 4.53 9.97
N ARG A 116 -12.29 3.51 10.47
CA ARG A 116 -13.49 2.99 9.83
C ARG A 116 -14.58 4.08 9.71
N LYS A 117 -14.79 4.83 10.80
CA LYS A 117 -15.69 5.97 10.81
C LYS A 117 -15.30 7.06 9.81
N ALA A 118 -14.01 7.34 9.68
CA ALA A 118 -13.49 8.27 8.68
C ALA A 118 -13.82 7.82 7.24
N VAL A 119 -13.61 6.53 6.93
CA VAL A 119 -13.92 5.93 5.62
C VAL A 119 -15.41 6.06 5.30
N GLU A 120 -16.29 5.77 6.28
CA GLU A 120 -17.75 5.93 6.15
C GLU A 120 -18.16 7.40 5.89
N LEU A 121 -17.57 8.35 6.65
CA LEU A 121 -17.86 9.78 6.48
C LEU A 121 -17.36 10.34 5.14
N LEU A 122 -16.32 9.74 4.57
CA LEU A 122 -15.84 10.05 3.23
C LEU A 122 -16.70 9.43 2.12
N GLY A 123 -17.70 8.61 2.47
CA GLY A 123 -18.53 7.91 1.49
C GLY A 123 -17.79 6.82 0.70
N ILE A 124 -16.65 6.34 1.23
CA ILE A 124 -15.87 5.29 0.57
C ILE A 124 -16.46 3.93 0.93
N PRO A 125 -16.84 3.08 -0.05
CA PRO A 125 -17.36 1.75 0.22
C PRO A 125 -16.33 0.85 0.86
N ILE A 126 -16.78 0.03 1.80
CA ILE A 126 -15.97 -0.97 2.49
C ILE A 126 -16.39 -2.35 2.01
N TYR A 127 -15.45 -3.09 1.42
CA TYR A 127 -15.64 -4.48 1.02
C TYR A 127 -14.95 -5.42 1.98
N GLU A 128 -15.70 -6.35 2.51
CA GLU A 128 -15.26 -7.33 3.51
C GLU A 128 -15.93 -8.68 3.27
N LYS A 129 -15.22 -9.76 3.61
CA LYS A 129 -15.78 -11.11 3.50
C LYS A 129 -15.33 -11.99 4.66
N PRO A 130 -16.24 -12.46 5.53
CA PRO A 130 -15.92 -13.43 6.56
C PRO A 130 -15.27 -14.69 5.98
N GLY A 131 -14.20 -15.18 6.62
CA GLY A 131 -13.45 -16.34 6.16
C GLY A 131 -12.35 -16.05 5.11
N PHE A 132 -12.23 -14.80 4.66
CA PHE A 132 -11.19 -14.32 3.75
C PHE A 132 -10.43 -13.15 4.38
N GLU A 133 -9.21 -12.93 3.92
CA GLU A 133 -8.42 -11.77 4.31
C GLU A 133 -8.73 -10.55 3.41
N ALA A 134 -8.38 -9.35 3.87
CA ALA A 134 -8.52 -8.14 3.06
C ALA A 134 -7.79 -8.26 1.72
N ASP A 135 -6.63 -8.93 1.70
CA ASP A 135 -5.85 -9.17 0.49
C ASP A 135 -6.60 -10.00 -0.56
N ASP A 136 -7.39 -11.01 -0.13
CA ASP A 136 -8.21 -11.83 -1.04
C ASP A 136 -9.35 -10.99 -1.65
N VAL A 137 -9.97 -10.15 -0.84
CA VAL A 137 -11.00 -9.20 -1.29
C VAL A 137 -10.41 -8.21 -2.29
N ILE A 138 -9.27 -7.60 -1.96
CA ILE A 138 -8.55 -6.66 -2.83
C ILE A 138 -8.11 -7.34 -4.12
N GLY A 139 -7.54 -8.55 -4.04
CA GLY A 139 -7.12 -9.31 -5.22
C GLY A 139 -8.27 -9.59 -6.17
N THR A 140 -9.43 -9.97 -5.62
CA THR A 140 -10.65 -10.20 -6.40
C THR A 140 -11.16 -8.91 -7.06
N LEU A 141 -11.25 -7.81 -6.30
CA LEU A 141 -11.67 -6.51 -6.83
C LEU A 141 -10.72 -6.01 -7.91
N ALA A 142 -9.41 -6.12 -7.67
CA ALA A 142 -8.39 -5.67 -8.61
C ALA A 142 -8.48 -6.42 -9.94
N CYS A 143 -8.58 -7.76 -9.89
CA CYS A 143 -8.72 -8.56 -11.10
C CYS A 143 -10.01 -8.25 -11.87
N LYS A 144 -11.16 -8.13 -11.19
CA LYS A 144 -12.44 -7.77 -11.82
C LYS A 144 -12.36 -6.40 -12.49
N ALA A 145 -11.87 -5.38 -11.77
CA ALA A 145 -11.75 -4.03 -12.31
C ALA A 145 -10.77 -3.95 -13.51
N ALA A 146 -9.63 -4.62 -13.43
CA ALA A 146 -8.69 -4.67 -14.55
C ALA A 146 -9.30 -5.34 -15.79
N HIS A 147 -10.10 -6.40 -15.62
CA HIS A 147 -10.85 -7.00 -16.74
C HIS A 147 -11.86 -6.03 -17.39
N GLU A 148 -12.39 -5.09 -16.62
CA GLU A 148 -13.30 -4.06 -17.10
C GLU A 148 -12.60 -2.78 -17.58
N GLY A 149 -11.26 -2.79 -17.66
CA GLY A 149 -10.48 -1.72 -18.25
C GLY A 149 -10.03 -0.63 -17.27
N PHE A 150 -10.09 -0.87 -15.98
CA PHE A 150 -9.57 0.09 -15.01
C PHE A 150 -8.05 0.00 -14.89
N TRP A 151 -7.43 1.14 -14.66
CA TRP A 151 -6.11 1.20 -14.05
C TRP A 151 -6.28 1.08 -12.53
N VAL A 152 -5.95 -0.08 -11.99
CA VAL A 152 -6.09 -0.36 -10.57
C VAL A 152 -4.79 -0.05 -9.84
N GLN A 153 -4.88 0.71 -8.76
CA GLN A 153 -3.76 1.02 -7.88
C GLN A 153 -4.08 0.57 -6.46
N ILE A 154 -3.36 -0.43 -5.97
CA ILE A 154 -3.55 -1.02 -4.64
C ILE A 154 -2.64 -0.31 -3.64
N LEU A 155 -3.22 0.44 -2.69
CA LEU A 155 -2.49 1.08 -1.59
C LEU A 155 -2.40 0.12 -0.40
N THR A 156 -1.23 -0.47 -0.20
CA THR A 156 -0.96 -1.36 0.93
C THR A 156 0.48 -1.23 1.42
N GLY A 157 0.75 -1.56 2.67
CA GLY A 157 2.11 -1.73 3.20
C GLY A 157 2.65 -3.14 2.98
N ASP A 158 1.79 -4.08 2.58
CA ASP A 158 2.13 -5.49 2.39
C ASP A 158 2.71 -5.73 0.99
N GLN A 159 3.83 -6.44 0.94
CA GLN A 159 4.49 -6.77 -0.32
C GLN A 159 3.96 -8.07 -0.95
N ASP A 160 3.09 -8.79 -0.26
CA ASP A 160 2.40 -9.95 -0.80
C ASP A 160 1.49 -9.55 -1.95
N ALA A 161 0.95 -8.33 -1.92
CA ALA A 161 0.21 -7.73 -3.01
C ALA A 161 1.01 -7.61 -4.32
N PHE A 162 2.34 -7.74 -4.31
CA PHE A 162 3.13 -7.74 -5.55
C PHE A 162 2.76 -8.88 -6.50
N GLN A 163 2.21 -9.99 -6.00
CA GLN A 163 1.67 -11.06 -6.83
C GLN A 163 0.46 -10.63 -7.68
N LEU A 164 -0.19 -9.51 -7.32
CA LEU A 164 -1.36 -8.97 -8.03
C LEU A 164 -0.97 -8.01 -9.16
N VAL A 165 0.29 -7.54 -9.19
CA VAL A 165 0.77 -6.62 -10.23
C VAL A 165 0.62 -7.27 -11.61
N ASP A 166 -0.07 -6.58 -12.50
CA ASP A 166 -0.28 -7.03 -13.87
C ASP A 166 -0.25 -5.84 -14.83
N ASP A 167 0.71 -5.87 -15.74
CA ASP A 167 0.86 -4.86 -16.78
C ASP A 167 0.14 -5.32 -18.05
N LEU A 168 -0.32 -4.34 -18.81
CA LEU A 168 -0.74 -4.58 -20.18
C LEU A 168 0.45 -5.13 -20.97
N ASP A 169 0.33 -6.36 -21.44
CA ASP A 169 1.27 -6.92 -22.41
C ASP A 169 0.59 -6.98 -23.79
N PRO A 170 0.84 -5.99 -24.66
CA PRO A 170 0.23 -5.94 -25.99
C PRO A 170 0.65 -7.14 -26.88
N ASN A 171 1.68 -7.88 -26.50
CA ASN A 171 2.17 -9.04 -27.22
C ASN A 171 1.58 -10.37 -26.70
N ASN A 172 0.83 -10.34 -25.60
CA ASN A 172 0.19 -11.51 -25.03
C ASN A 172 -1.34 -11.44 -25.16
N PRO A 173 -1.93 -12.12 -26.17
CA PRO A 173 -3.38 -12.10 -26.37
C PRO A 173 -4.19 -12.62 -25.17
N ALA A 174 -3.60 -13.48 -24.33
CA ALA A 174 -4.24 -13.97 -23.12
C ALA A 174 -4.27 -12.91 -21.99
N LYS A 175 -3.44 -11.88 -22.11
CA LYS A 175 -3.38 -10.71 -21.22
C LYS A 175 -3.93 -9.43 -21.87
N ALA A 176 -4.69 -9.56 -22.93
CA ALA A 176 -5.34 -8.44 -23.62
C ALA A 176 -6.47 -7.86 -22.76
N HIS A 177 -6.21 -7.65 -21.46
CA HIS A 177 -7.10 -6.90 -20.60
C HIS A 177 -6.97 -5.43 -20.94
N ALA A 178 -8.10 -4.74 -20.94
CA ALA A 178 -8.09 -3.30 -21.16
C ALA A 178 -7.51 -2.51 -19.97
N GLY A 179 -7.20 -3.15 -18.83
CA GLY A 179 -6.71 -2.54 -17.61
C GLY A 179 -5.36 -3.04 -17.12
N LYS A 180 -4.84 -2.44 -16.06
CA LYS A 180 -3.58 -2.83 -15.39
C LYS A 180 -3.69 -2.73 -13.87
N ILE A 181 -2.80 -3.40 -13.15
CA ILE A 181 -2.72 -3.39 -11.68
C ILE A 181 -1.31 -2.99 -11.25
N GLU A 182 -1.22 -1.96 -10.39
CA GLU A 182 0.02 -1.53 -9.74
C GLU A 182 -0.16 -1.52 -8.22
N VAL A 183 0.93 -1.67 -7.48
CA VAL A 183 0.94 -1.58 -6.01
C VAL A 183 1.62 -0.30 -5.57
N LEU A 184 0.96 0.45 -4.70
CA LEU A 184 1.45 1.65 -4.06
C LEU A 184 1.84 1.34 -2.62
N ILE A 185 3.11 1.51 -2.30
CA ILE A 185 3.62 1.37 -0.93
C ILE A 185 3.72 2.75 -0.29
N PRO A 186 2.92 3.06 0.75
CA PRO A 186 2.99 4.34 1.43
C PRO A 186 4.32 4.53 2.15
N PRO A 187 4.78 5.78 2.33
CA PRO A 187 6.04 6.07 3.01
C PRO A 187 6.05 5.58 4.46
N ARG A 188 7.24 5.28 4.99
CA ARG A 188 7.44 5.00 6.43
C ARG A 188 7.73 6.26 7.23
N MET A 189 8.25 7.28 6.57
CA MET A 189 8.61 8.56 7.19
C MET A 189 7.94 9.73 6.44
N PRO A 190 7.63 10.84 7.14
CA PRO A 190 6.89 11.98 6.56
C PRO A 190 7.53 12.67 5.33
N ARG A 191 8.81 12.39 5.04
CA ARG A 191 9.55 12.98 3.90
C ARG A 191 9.82 12.00 2.77
N GLU A 192 9.44 10.75 2.94
CA GLU A 192 9.55 9.75 1.87
C GLU A 192 8.37 9.88 0.92
N GLU A 193 8.59 9.56 -0.33
CA GLU A 193 7.53 9.48 -1.33
C GLU A 193 6.88 8.11 -1.37
N MET A 194 5.64 8.07 -1.78
CA MET A 194 4.91 6.84 -2.09
C MET A 194 5.58 6.16 -3.29
N LYS A 195 5.92 4.89 -3.14
CA LYS A 195 6.56 4.09 -4.18
C LYS A 195 5.53 3.29 -4.96
N THR A 196 5.58 3.41 -6.27
CA THR A 196 4.77 2.60 -7.19
C THR A 196 5.58 1.38 -7.62
N TYR A 197 4.92 0.23 -7.61
CA TYR A 197 5.47 -1.04 -8.09
C TYR A 197 4.62 -1.55 -9.25
N ASP A 198 5.19 -1.46 -10.43
CA ASP A 198 4.81 -2.16 -11.64
C ASP A 198 5.62 -3.46 -11.76
N ARG A 199 5.45 -4.20 -12.84
CA ARG A 199 6.16 -5.46 -13.11
C ARG A 199 7.68 -5.30 -13.05
N GLN A 200 8.20 -4.24 -13.63
CA GLN A 200 9.64 -3.97 -13.69
C GLN A 200 10.19 -3.63 -12.29
N ALA A 201 9.48 -2.79 -11.53
CA ALA A 201 9.89 -2.41 -10.18
C ALA A 201 9.86 -3.59 -9.20
N VAL A 202 8.94 -4.55 -9.35
CA VAL A 202 8.95 -5.81 -8.58
C VAL A 202 10.20 -6.62 -8.92
N PHE A 203 10.52 -6.77 -10.21
CA PHE A 203 11.73 -7.49 -10.65
C PHE A 203 13.01 -6.82 -10.12
N GLU A 204 13.13 -5.51 -10.24
CA GLU A 204 14.30 -4.77 -9.73
C GLU A 204 14.50 -4.94 -8.23
N LYS A 205 13.39 -5.04 -7.49
CA LYS A 205 13.41 -5.18 -6.03
C LYS A 205 13.75 -6.59 -5.56
N TRP A 206 13.14 -7.62 -6.17
CA TRP A 206 13.22 -9.00 -5.68
C TRP A 206 13.98 -9.96 -6.61
N GLY A 207 14.26 -9.55 -7.85
CA GLY A 207 14.88 -10.41 -8.87
C GLY A 207 13.95 -11.48 -9.43
N ILE A 208 12.65 -11.34 -9.18
CA ILE A 208 11.57 -12.21 -9.67
C ILE A 208 10.41 -11.35 -10.19
N TYR A 209 9.61 -11.92 -11.06
CA TYR A 209 8.40 -11.28 -11.59
C TYR A 209 7.18 -11.49 -10.69
N PRO A 210 6.12 -10.67 -10.79
CA PRO A 210 4.91 -10.77 -9.97
C PRO A 210 4.31 -12.18 -9.91
N GLU A 211 4.22 -12.88 -11.02
CA GLU A 211 3.71 -14.24 -11.11
C GLU A 211 4.54 -15.28 -10.36
N GLN A 212 5.77 -14.94 -10.01
CA GLN A 212 6.71 -15.83 -9.27
C GLN A 212 6.69 -15.58 -7.75
N VAL A 213 5.97 -14.58 -7.27
CA VAL A 213 5.94 -14.22 -5.84
C VAL A 213 5.43 -15.38 -4.98
N ILE A 214 4.40 -16.07 -5.43
CA ILE A 214 3.85 -17.23 -4.72
C ILE A 214 4.82 -18.41 -4.69
N ASP A 215 5.52 -18.66 -5.79
CA ASP A 215 6.56 -19.71 -5.87
C ASP A 215 7.78 -19.37 -5.00
N PHE A 216 8.16 -18.09 -4.96
CA PHE A 216 9.22 -17.61 -4.11
C PHE A 216 8.91 -17.86 -2.63
N LYS A 217 7.67 -17.55 -2.20
CA LYS A 217 7.21 -17.82 -0.85
C LYS A 217 7.02 -19.32 -0.59
N GLY A 218 6.61 -20.09 -1.58
CA GLY A 218 6.57 -21.54 -1.51
C GLY A 218 7.93 -22.16 -1.17
N LEU A 219 8.99 -21.64 -1.79
CA LEU A 219 10.37 -22.08 -1.55
C LEU A 219 10.97 -21.53 -0.25
N LYS A 220 10.92 -20.21 -0.06
CA LYS A 220 11.58 -19.53 1.06
C LYS A 220 10.77 -19.65 2.36
N GLY A 221 9.46 -19.71 2.26
CA GLY A 221 8.53 -19.45 3.36
C GLY A 221 8.33 -17.98 3.65
N ASP A 222 7.52 -17.70 4.66
CA ASP A 222 7.33 -16.37 5.23
C ASP A 222 7.19 -16.43 6.75
N THR A 223 8.16 -15.88 7.45
CA THR A 223 8.15 -15.87 8.91
C THR A 223 7.09 -14.95 9.50
N SER A 224 6.66 -13.90 8.78
CA SER A 224 5.62 -12.97 9.25
C SER A 224 4.24 -13.63 9.29
N ASP A 225 4.01 -14.62 8.44
CA ASP A 225 2.76 -15.36 8.34
C ASP A 225 2.87 -16.82 8.86
N ASN A 226 4.04 -17.16 9.37
CA ASN A 226 4.36 -18.52 9.80
C ASN A 226 4.23 -19.55 8.66
N ILE A 227 4.59 -19.16 7.44
CA ILE A 227 4.63 -20.03 6.27
C ILE A 227 6.01 -20.71 6.24
N PRO A 228 6.08 -22.06 6.29
CA PRO A 228 7.33 -22.75 6.58
C PRO A 228 8.37 -22.74 5.45
N GLY A 229 7.94 -22.82 4.17
CA GLY A 229 8.86 -22.97 3.04
C GLY A 229 9.72 -24.25 3.10
N VAL A 230 10.83 -24.26 2.36
CA VAL A 230 11.82 -25.35 2.38
C VAL A 230 12.99 -24.98 3.29
N PRO A 231 13.29 -25.74 4.34
CA PRO A 231 14.35 -25.43 5.29
C PRO A 231 15.73 -25.25 4.65
N GLY A 232 16.29 -24.03 4.80
CA GLY A 232 17.60 -23.65 4.25
C GLY A 232 17.55 -23.08 2.82
N VAL A 233 16.37 -22.88 2.25
CA VAL A 233 16.18 -22.06 1.07
C VAL A 233 15.95 -20.61 1.53
N GLY A 234 16.86 -19.73 1.20
CA GLY A 234 16.72 -18.29 1.41
C GLY A 234 16.53 -17.56 0.09
N ASP A 235 16.39 -16.22 0.16
CA ASP A 235 16.08 -15.35 -0.97
C ASP A 235 16.90 -15.63 -2.22
N LYS A 236 18.23 -15.64 -2.09
CA LYS A 236 19.15 -15.86 -3.23
C LYS A 236 18.97 -17.24 -3.88
N THR A 237 18.68 -18.25 -3.08
CA THR A 237 18.49 -19.62 -3.56
C THR A 237 17.15 -19.76 -4.28
N ALA A 238 16.08 -19.19 -3.70
CA ALA A 238 14.76 -19.17 -4.31
C ALA A 238 14.77 -18.41 -5.65
N VAL A 239 15.36 -17.21 -5.68
CA VAL A 239 15.53 -16.42 -6.92
C VAL A 239 16.29 -17.21 -7.98
N LYS A 240 17.40 -17.88 -7.61
CA LYS A 240 18.16 -18.70 -8.55
C LYS A 240 17.29 -19.81 -9.17
N PHE A 241 16.55 -20.56 -8.35
CA PHE A 241 15.67 -21.61 -8.84
C PHE A 241 14.58 -21.05 -9.77
N LEU A 242 13.95 -19.95 -9.40
CA LEU A 242 12.89 -19.36 -10.20
C LEU A 242 13.41 -18.70 -11.49
N THR A 243 14.65 -18.23 -11.51
CA THR A 243 15.29 -17.77 -12.74
C THR A 243 15.48 -18.92 -13.73
N GLU A 244 15.90 -20.10 -13.24
CA GLU A 244 16.21 -21.27 -14.03
C GLU A 244 14.95 -22.06 -14.44
N TYR A 245 14.11 -22.41 -13.46
CA TYR A 245 12.95 -23.30 -13.64
C TYR A 245 11.60 -22.58 -13.74
N LYS A 246 11.56 -21.25 -13.59
CA LYS A 246 10.40 -20.35 -13.70
C LYS A 246 9.37 -20.47 -12.59
N THR A 247 8.93 -21.68 -12.24
CA THR A 247 7.91 -21.97 -11.25
C THR A 247 8.37 -23.06 -10.27
N LEU A 248 7.65 -23.23 -9.18
CA LEU A 248 7.87 -24.34 -8.24
C LEU A 248 7.65 -25.69 -8.92
N GLU A 249 6.60 -25.80 -9.73
CA GLU A 249 6.30 -26.98 -10.53
C GLU A 249 7.47 -27.33 -11.46
N GLY A 250 7.96 -26.33 -12.23
CA GLY A 250 9.09 -26.50 -13.13
C GLY A 250 10.37 -26.95 -12.42
N LEU A 251 10.64 -26.46 -11.22
CA LEU A 251 11.75 -26.93 -10.40
C LEU A 251 11.60 -28.42 -10.06
N TYR A 252 10.40 -28.88 -9.66
CA TYR A 252 10.17 -30.26 -9.28
C TYR A 252 10.07 -31.22 -10.47
N GLU A 253 9.68 -30.76 -11.65
CA GLU A 253 9.76 -31.51 -12.91
C GLU A 253 11.21 -31.83 -13.31
N HIS A 254 12.14 -30.91 -12.97
CA HIS A 254 13.56 -31.04 -13.29
C HIS A 254 14.42 -31.38 -12.04
N ILE A 255 13.82 -31.86 -10.95
CA ILE A 255 14.53 -32.11 -9.70
C ILE A 255 15.70 -33.08 -9.87
N ASP A 256 15.58 -34.04 -10.79
CA ASP A 256 16.61 -35.03 -11.10
C ASP A 256 17.85 -34.46 -11.80
N GLU A 257 17.75 -33.29 -12.40
CA GLU A 257 18.86 -32.58 -13.04
C GLU A 257 19.73 -31.83 -12.02
N LEU A 258 19.21 -31.59 -10.82
CA LEU A 258 19.98 -30.93 -9.77
C LEU A 258 21.12 -31.84 -9.27
N PRO A 259 22.26 -31.26 -8.91
CA PRO A 259 23.35 -31.98 -8.29
C PRO A 259 22.87 -32.77 -7.04
N LYS A 260 23.28 -34.03 -6.92
CA LYS A 260 22.98 -34.85 -5.75
C LYS A 260 23.71 -34.30 -4.52
N ASN A 261 23.07 -33.40 -3.80
CA ASN A 261 23.59 -32.73 -2.62
C ASN A 261 22.48 -32.50 -1.57
N LYS A 262 22.85 -31.99 -0.40
CA LYS A 262 21.90 -31.70 0.70
C LYS A 262 20.75 -30.77 0.32
N MET A 263 20.91 -29.91 -0.68
CA MET A 263 19.84 -29.02 -1.11
C MET A 263 18.78 -29.78 -1.89
N ARG A 264 19.19 -30.65 -2.83
CA ARG A 264 18.25 -31.53 -3.54
C ARG A 264 17.52 -32.46 -2.57
N GLU A 265 18.23 -33.09 -1.63
CA GLU A 265 17.62 -33.95 -0.60
C GLU A 265 16.54 -33.19 0.20
N LYS A 266 16.79 -31.91 0.55
CA LYS A 266 15.81 -31.09 1.23
C LYS A 266 14.61 -30.75 0.35
N LEU A 267 14.83 -30.36 -0.89
CA LEU A 267 13.75 -30.10 -1.83
C LEU A 267 12.84 -31.34 -1.98
N GLU A 268 13.42 -32.51 -2.17
CA GLU A 268 12.69 -33.78 -2.26
C GLU A 268 11.92 -34.08 -0.96
N THR A 269 12.56 -33.91 0.20
CA THR A 269 11.96 -34.19 1.52
C THR A 269 10.80 -33.25 1.85
N TYR A 270 10.92 -31.96 1.53
CA TYR A 270 9.96 -30.91 1.88
C TYR A 270 9.07 -30.48 0.71
N LYS A 271 8.93 -31.34 -0.31
CA LYS A 271 8.12 -31.04 -1.50
C LYS A 271 6.69 -30.59 -1.14
N GLU A 272 5.98 -31.43 -0.40
CA GLU A 272 4.59 -31.15 0.01
C GLU A 272 4.48 -29.86 0.82
N GLN A 273 5.46 -29.58 1.68
CA GLN A 273 5.52 -28.36 2.47
C GLN A 273 5.74 -27.11 1.59
N ALA A 274 6.54 -27.21 0.53
CA ALA A 274 6.75 -26.13 -0.43
C ALA A 274 5.44 -25.78 -1.17
N PHE A 275 4.70 -26.79 -1.61
CA PHE A 275 3.40 -26.57 -2.28
C PHE A 275 2.33 -26.03 -1.32
N LEU A 276 2.28 -26.54 -0.08
CA LEU A 276 1.42 -25.97 0.96
C LEU A 276 1.78 -24.49 1.21
N SER A 277 3.06 -24.18 1.31
CA SER A 277 3.54 -22.80 1.50
C SER A 277 3.16 -21.87 0.32
N LYS A 278 3.26 -22.36 -0.91
CA LYS A 278 2.78 -21.67 -2.10
C LYS A 278 1.27 -21.41 -2.01
N GLN A 279 0.48 -22.41 -1.62
CA GLN A 279 -0.97 -22.28 -1.48
C GLN A 279 -1.34 -21.26 -0.40
N LEU A 280 -0.69 -21.28 0.76
CA LEU A 280 -0.91 -20.32 1.85
C LEU A 280 -0.57 -18.88 1.45
N ALA A 281 0.49 -18.70 0.65
CA ALA A 281 0.92 -17.39 0.17
C ALA A 281 0.08 -16.86 -0.99
N THR A 282 -0.76 -17.68 -1.61
CA THR A 282 -1.58 -17.29 -2.75
C THR A 282 -2.79 -16.48 -2.30
N ILE A 283 -2.93 -15.28 -2.85
CA ILE A 283 -4.12 -14.43 -2.69
C ILE A 283 -5.23 -15.00 -3.56
N ASP A 284 -6.40 -15.25 -2.97
CA ASP A 284 -7.59 -15.67 -3.71
C ASP A 284 -8.12 -14.49 -4.54
N ARG A 285 -8.39 -14.73 -5.81
CA ARG A 285 -8.84 -13.71 -6.78
C ARG A 285 -10.27 -13.95 -7.26
N ASP A 286 -10.97 -14.90 -6.63
CA ASP A 286 -12.33 -15.31 -7.02
C ASP A 286 -13.29 -15.38 -5.83
N VAL A 287 -13.10 -14.49 -4.85
CA VAL A 287 -14.02 -14.35 -3.72
C VAL A 287 -15.37 -13.89 -4.23
N SER A 288 -16.46 -14.56 -3.77
CA SER A 288 -17.81 -14.16 -4.13
C SER A 288 -18.16 -12.82 -3.48
N LEU A 289 -18.07 -11.75 -4.26
CA LEU A 289 -18.35 -10.37 -3.87
C LEU A 289 -19.44 -9.79 -4.79
N ASP A 290 -20.37 -9.07 -4.19
CA ASP A 290 -21.32 -8.25 -4.91
C ASP A 290 -20.74 -6.83 -5.03
N VAL A 291 -20.39 -6.42 -6.26
CA VAL A 291 -19.64 -5.20 -6.52
C VAL A 291 -20.31 -4.41 -7.63
N THR A 292 -20.54 -3.14 -7.37
CA THR A 292 -20.99 -2.14 -8.33
C THR A 292 -19.97 -1.00 -8.36
N TRP A 293 -19.33 -0.76 -9.50
CA TRP A 293 -18.29 0.28 -9.60
C TRP A 293 -18.84 1.68 -9.44
N GLU A 294 -20.13 1.88 -9.71
CA GLU A 294 -20.82 3.13 -9.44
C GLU A 294 -20.81 3.49 -7.97
N ASP A 295 -20.89 2.51 -7.07
CA ASP A 295 -20.83 2.72 -5.62
C ASP A 295 -19.43 3.12 -5.16
N CYS A 296 -18.41 2.86 -5.99
CA CYS A 296 -17.02 3.22 -5.71
C CYS A 296 -16.66 4.66 -6.12
N HIS A 297 -17.55 5.41 -6.76
CA HIS A 297 -17.30 6.83 -7.00
C HIS A 297 -17.19 7.58 -5.68
N LEU A 298 -16.12 8.38 -5.56
CA LEU A 298 -15.93 9.18 -4.36
C LEU A 298 -16.89 10.35 -4.36
N GLU A 299 -17.90 10.27 -3.51
CA GLU A 299 -18.83 11.37 -3.22
C GLU A 299 -19.01 11.46 -1.70
N ILE A 300 -18.73 12.64 -1.15
CA ILE A 300 -18.83 12.85 0.30
C ILE A 300 -20.29 13.20 0.64
N PRO A 301 -21.01 12.31 1.33
CA PRO A 301 -22.45 12.47 1.52
C PRO A 301 -22.78 13.61 2.51
N ASP A 302 -21.94 13.81 3.53
CA ASP A 302 -22.13 14.84 4.55
C ASP A 302 -20.77 15.49 4.92
N PHE A 303 -20.45 16.58 4.22
CA PHE A 303 -19.21 17.32 4.46
C PHE A 303 -19.14 17.96 5.85
N ASP A 304 -20.29 18.38 6.42
CA ASP A 304 -20.32 18.98 7.76
C ASP A 304 -20.04 17.95 8.84
N ALA A 305 -20.61 16.73 8.72
CA ALA A 305 -20.32 15.64 9.63
C ALA A 305 -18.84 15.24 9.56
N LEU A 306 -18.24 15.21 8.36
CA LEU A 306 -16.80 14.96 8.20
C LEU A 306 -15.97 16.05 8.91
N MET A 307 -16.33 17.33 8.71
CA MET A 307 -15.61 18.44 9.34
C MET A 307 -15.74 18.41 10.87
N ALA A 308 -16.93 18.14 11.42
CA ALA A 308 -17.14 17.99 12.85
C ALA A 308 -16.32 16.84 13.44
N PHE A 309 -16.20 15.72 12.71
CA PHE A 309 -15.35 14.59 13.10
C PHE A 309 -13.85 14.98 13.12
N LEU A 310 -13.38 15.71 12.13
CA LEU A 310 -11.99 16.19 12.08
C LEU A 310 -11.71 17.21 13.19
N GLU A 311 -12.67 18.06 13.53
CA GLU A 311 -12.59 18.99 14.66
C GLU A 311 -12.52 18.27 16.00
N HIS A 312 -13.36 17.24 16.21
CA HIS A 312 -13.31 16.38 17.41
C HIS A 312 -11.93 15.70 17.57
N LEU A 313 -11.30 15.31 16.46
CA LEU A 313 -9.95 14.75 16.44
C LEU A 313 -8.83 15.81 16.53
N GLU A 314 -9.17 17.10 16.50
CA GLU A 314 -8.26 18.26 16.51
C GLU A 314 -7.26 18.29 15.34
N PHE A 315 -7.65 17.80 14.17
CA PHE A 315 -6.80 17.71 12.99
C PHE A 315 -6.71 19.01 12.19
N LYS A 316 -6.19 20.08 12.82
CA LYS A 316 -6.15 21.45 12.26
C LYS A 316 -5.56 21.54 10.83
N SER A 317 -4.49 20.78 10.56
CA SER A 317 -3.85 20.79 9.24
C SER A 317 -4.72 20.08 8.16
N ILE A 318 -5.44 19.03 8.52
CA ILE A 318 -6.37 18.31 7.64
C ILE A 318 -7.60 19.16 7.37
N ILE A 319 -8.18 19.76 8.42
CA ILE A 319 -9.32 20.69 8.34
C ILE A 319 -9.03 21.81 7.34
N LYS A 320 -7.85 22.44 7.42
CA LYS A 320 -7.44 23.50 6.51
C LYS A 320 -7.36 23.04 5.06
N GLN A 321 -6.96 21.80 4.80
CA GLN A 321 -6.78 21.28 3.44
C GLN A 321 -8.06 20.68 2.85
N ALA A 322 -8.96 20.16 3.71
CA ALA A 322 -10.13 19.42 3.29
C ALA A 322 -11.02 20.16 2.26
N PRO A 323 -11.40 21.43 2.42
CA PRO A 323 -12.26 22.10 1.45
C PRO A 323 -11.66 22.15 0.05
N SER A 324 -10.37 22.44 -0.06
CA SER A 324 -9.69 22.52 -1.37
C SER A 324 -9.49 21.14 -2.00
N LEU A 325 -9.10 20.16 -1.22
CA LEU A 325 -8.78 18.82 -1.71
C LEU A 325 -10.04 18.03 -2.07
N LEU A 326 -11.10 18.18 -1.27
CA LEU A 326 -12.33 17.43 -1.42
C LEU A 326 -13.37 18.16 -2.32
N ALA A 327 -13.05 19.34 -2.82
CA ALA A 327 -13.91 20.09 -3.75
C ALA A 327 -14.38 19.28 -4.98
N PRO A 328 -13.56 18.40 -5.59
CA PRO A 328 -14.03 17.58 -6.70
C PRO A 328 -15.09 16.53 -6.29
N PHE A 329 -15.14 16.18 -5.01
CA PHE A 329 -15.93 15.08 -4.46
C PHE A 329 -17.07 15.57 -3.55
N SER A 330 -17.27 16.88 -3.40
CA SER A 330 -18.30 17.46 -2.56
C SER A 330 -18.67 18.87 -3.04
N ALA A 331 -19.93 19.08 -3.38
CA ALA A 331 -20.45 20.39 -3.77
C ALA A 331 -20.24 21.44 -2.67
N LYS A 332 -20.38 21.05 -1.39
CA LYS A 332 -20.16 21.97 -0.26
C LYS A 332 -18.69 22.35 -0.08
N ALA A 333 -17.76 21.41 -0.22
CA ALA A 333 -16.33 21.69 -0.20
C ALA A 333 -15.93 22.64 -1.35
N ALA A 334 -16.53 22.46 -2.53
CA ALA A 334 -16.33 23.33 -3.67
C ALA A 334 -16.79 24.79 -3.40
N GLN A 335 -17.95 24.96 -2.75
CA GLN A 335 -18.46 26.27 -2.36
C GLN A 335 -17.54 26.98 -1.35
N LEU A 336 -17.07 26.25 -0.31
CA LEU A 336 -16.16 26.79 0.69
C LEU A 336 -14.80 27.20 0.09
N ARG A 337 -14.32 26.44 -0.91
CA ARG A 337 -13.11 26.79 -1.65
C ARG A 337 -13.27 28.10 -2.40
N GLN A 338 -14.40 28.32 -3.09
CA GLN A 338 -14.67 29.53 -3.82
C GLN A 338 -14.79 30.75 -2.90
N GLY A 339 -15.55 30.65 -1.81
CA GLY A 339 -15.69 31.72 -0.81
C GLY A 339 -14.39 32.08 -0.08
N GLY A 340 -13.48 31.12 0.11
CA GLY A 340 -12.14 31.36 0.67
C GLY A 340 -11.21 32.12 -0.28
N VAL A 341 -11.36 31.96 -1.59
CA VAL A 341 -10.60 32.68 -2.61
C VAL A 341 -11.10 34.12 -2.70
N GLU A 342 -12.41 34.37 -2.62
CA GLU A 342 -12.97 35.73 -2.59
C GLU A 342 -12.53 36.49 -1.35
N SER A 343 -12.53 35.87 -0.17
CA SER A 343 -12.05 36.46 1.08
C SER A 343 -10.55 36.80 1.06
N SER A 344 -9.71 36.01 0.42
CA SER A 344 -8.28 36.29 0.30
C SER A 344 -8.01 37.43 -0.72
N LEU A 345 -8.80 37.53 -1.79
CA LEU A 345 -8.70 38.65 -2.75
C LEU A 345 -9.16 39.96 -2.15
N GLU A 346 -10.20 39.95 -1.31
CA GLU A 346 -10.64 41.18 -0.60
C GLU A 346 -9.60 41.62 0.46
N THR A 347 -8.87 40.69 1.08
CA THR A 347 -7.82 41.03 2.06
C THR A 347 -6.55 41.54 1.37
N GLU A 348 -6.21 41.06 0.18
CA GLU A 348 -5.06 41.59 -0.61
C GLU A 348 -5.34 42.97 -1.21
N LEU A 349 -6.60 43.29 -1.49
CA LEU A 349 -6.99 44.60 -2.02
C LEU A 349 -7.13 45.70 -0.94
N SER A 350 -7.19 45.32 0.35
CA SER A 350 -7.30 46.27 1.46
C SER A 350 -5.99 46.51 2.22
N GLY A 351 -4.90 45.88 1.83
CA GLY A 351 -3.61 45.86 2.56
C GLY A 351 -2.47 46.60 1.85
N ASP A 352 -2.71 47.80 1.29
CA ASP A 352 -1.59 48.69 0.98
C ASP A 352 -1.72 49.96 1.85
N LEU A 353 -0.77 50.11 2.77
CA LEU A 353 -0.20 51.28 3.45
C LEU A 353 0.16 50.96 4.92
N GLY A 354 1.47 50.88 5.22
CA GLY A 354 1.92 51.03 6.60
C GLY A 354 3.16 50.22 7.01
N GLU A 355 4.33 50.81 6.71
CA GLU A 355 5.59 50.91 7.49
C GLU A 355 6.17 49.71 8.29
N GLU A 356 7.41 49.52 7.94
CA GLU A 356 8.60 48.92 8.58
C GLU A 356 8.60 48.69 10.12
N ALA A 357 9.05 47.52 10.55
CA ALA A 357 9.94 47.41 11.71
C ALA A 357 10.80 46.09 11.65
N GLU A 358 12.10 46.32 11.62
CA GLU A 358 13.14 45.32 11.76
C GLU A 358 13.09 44.58 13.11
N GLY A 359 13.37 43.30 13.12
CA GLY A 359 13.57 42.53 14.34
C GLY A 359 14.30 41.23 14.11
N THR A 360 15.62 41.33 14.00
CA THR A 360 16.56 40.21 13.95
C THR A 360 16.61 39.48 15.30
N VAL A 361 16.33 38.17 15.32
CA VAL A 361 16.70 37.30 16.45
C VAL A 361 17.48 36.11 15.94
N ALA A 362 18.76 36.13 16.22
CA ALA A 362 19.68 35.01 16.05
C ALA A 362 19.46 33.98 17.17
N VAL A 363 19.32 32.69 16.82
CA VAL A 363 19.42 31.61 17.77
C VAL A 363 20.64 30.76 17.40
N GLN A 364 21.63 30.83 18.28
CA GLN A 364 22.87 30.04 18.26
C GLN A 364 22.55 28.56 18.44
N GLY A 365 23.10 27.74 17.53
CA GLY A 365 23.17 26.29 17.70
C GLY A 365 24.30 25.92 18.69
N LYS A 366 24.01 24.95 19.54
CA LYS A 366 25.01 24.21 20.31
C LYS A 366 25.03 22.76 19.83
N LEU A 367 26.11 22.41 19.12
CA LEU A 367 26.53 21.04 18.89
C LEU A 367 26.93 20.42 20.24
N LEU A 368 26.48 19.21 20.50
CA LEU A 368 27.14 18.32 21.46
C LEU A 368 27.49 17.00 20.75
N ALA A 369 28.76 16.71 20.87
CA ALA A 369 29.46 15.62 20.23
C ALA A 369 29.15 14.25 20.83
N ALA A 370 29.41 13.26 20.02
CA ALA A 370 29.32 11.82 20.29
C ALA A 370 30.26 11.36 21.43
N SER A 371 29.90 10.28 22.08
CA SER A 371 30.81 9.35 22.70
C SER A 371 30.37 7.89 22.49
N GLU A 372 31.35 7.08 22.27
CA GLU A 372 31.42 5.71 21.73
C GLU A 372 30.84 4.61 22.62
N PRO A 373 30.87 3.32 22.13
CA PRO A 373 30.07 2.22 22.66
C PRO A 373 30.80 1.40 23.73
N LEU A 374 30.07 0.71 24.59
CA LEU A 374 30.58 -0.32 25.48
C LEU A 374 29.84 -1.66 25.26
N LYS A 375 30.66 -2.61 24.84
CA LYS A 375 30.62 -4.10 24.93
C LYS A 375 29.26 -4.79 24.86
#